data_ac911a559b855f299db14eab4dcbaf3b
#
_entry.id   ac911a559b855f299db14eab4dcbaf3b
#
_cell.length_a   1.000
_cell.length_b   1.000
_cell.length_c   1.000
_cell.angle_alpha   90.00
_cell.angle_beta   90.00
_cell.angle_gamma   90.00
#
_symmetry.space_group_name_H-M   'P 1'
#
loop_
_entity.id
_entity.type
_entity.pdbx_description
1 polymer ?
#
loop_
_entity_poly.entity_id
_entity_poly.type
_entity_poly.pdbx_seq_one_letter_code
_entity_poly.pdbx_strand_id
1 'polypeptide(L)'
;MPYFANGTQISEEDLRMLLVVDVGNTNIVAGVFEDKTLKVHWRFSTDRSKTADEFGIMLRSMFAYSDVEMDKISSVIISSVVPPVLIPLCHMCERYFGIKPMVVGPGVKNGIFIKYDNPKEVGADRIAVSYT
;
A
#
# COMPACT_ATOMS: atom_id res chain seq x y z
N MET A 1 -6.60 -16.99 -10.66
CA MET A 1 -7.18 -16.89 -9.33
C MET A 1 -7.45 -15.43 -9.01
N PRO A 2 -8.68 -15.09 -8.68
CA PRO A 2 -8.97 -13.70 -8.37
C PRO A 2 -8.39 -13.27 -7.04
N TYR A 3 -8.15 -12.01 -6.89
CA TYR A 3 -7.65 -11.41 -5.68
C TYR A 3 -8.69 -10.43 -5.18
N PHE A 4 -8.77 -10.26 -3.86
CA PHE A 4 -9.80 -9.44 -3.25
C PHE A 4 -9.19 -8.56 -2.17
N ALA A 5 -9.73 -7.35 -2.08
CA ALA A 5 -9.49 -6.47 -0.96
C ALA A 5 -10.85 -6.12 -0.40
N ASN A 6 -11.12 -6.55 0.83
CA ASN A 6 -12.39 -6.28 1.50
C ASN A 6 -13.60 -6.68 0.62
N GLY A 7 -13.51 -7.85 -0.01
CA GLY A 7 -14.59 -8.35 -0.86
C GLY A 7 -14.60 -7.78 -2.28
N THR A 8 -13.77 -6.81 -2.56
CA THR A 8 -13.71 -6.22 -3.88
C THR A 8 -12.65 -6.95 -4.70
N GLN A 9 -13.03 -7.39 -5.88
CA GLN A 9 -12.09 -8.10 -6.74
C GLN A 9 -11.04 -7.15 -7.29
N ILE A 10 -9.79 -7.59 -7.21
CA ILE A 10 -8.66 -6.85 -7.75
C ILE A 10 -8.24 -7.52 -9.03
N SER A 11 -8.15 -6.76 -10.12
CA SER A 11 -7.79 -7.30 -11.42
C SER A 11 -6.30 -7.63 -11.47
N GLU A 12 -5.93 -8.49 -12.41
CA GLU A 12 -4.52 -8.78 -12.60
C GLU A 12 -3.74 -7.56 -13.08
N GLU A 13 -4.41 -6.69 -13.80
CA GLU A 13 -3.78 -5.47 -14.25
C GLU A 13 -3.45 -4.55 -13.06
N ASP A 14 -4.35 -4.50 -12.07
CA ASP A 14 -4.09 -3.75 -10.85
C ASP A 14 -2.90 -4.30 -10.09
N LEU A 15 -2.62 -5.59 -10.23
CA LEU A 15 -1.52 -6.21 -9.52
C LEU A 15 -0.18 -6.07 -10.24
N ARG A 16 -0.18 -5.49 -11.42
CA ARG A 16 1.08 -5.39 -12.17
C ARG A 16 2.15 -4.63 -11.41
N MET A 17 1.78 -3.45 -10.91
CA MET A 17 2.66 -2.68 -10.01
C MET A 17 1.77 -2.04 -8.98
N LEU A 18 1.62 -2.71 -7.86
CA LEU A 18 0.68 -2.33 -6.82
C LEU A 18 1.41 -1.79 -5.61
N LEU A 19 0.99 -0.60 -5.17
CA LEU A 19 1.45 -0.06 -3.90
C LEU A 19 0.38 -0.35 -2.85
N VAL A 20 0.77 -1.00 -1.77
CA VAL A 20 -0.11 -1.27 -0.63
C VAL A 20 0.39 -0.46 0.54
N VAL A 21 -0.52 0.32 1.15
CA VAL A 21 -0.19 1.12 2.32
C VAL A 21 -1.11 0.70 3.45
N ASP A 22 -0.51 0.22 4.53
CA ASP A 22 -1.25 -0.23 5.70
C ASP A 22 -0.94 0.70 6.86
N VAL A 23 -1.95 1.45 7.30
CA VAL A 23 -1.78 2.48 8.32
C VAL A 23 -2.26 1.97 9.67
N GLY A 24 -1.32 1.68 10.54
CA GLY A 24 -1.62 1.32 11.92
C GLY A 24 -1.50 2.52 12.83
N ASN A 25 -1.83 2.33 14.10
CA ASN A 25 -1.77 3.42 15.07
C ASN A 25 -0.34 3.93 15.31
N THR A 26 0.62 3.05 15.22
CA THR A 26 2.01 3.38 15.52
C THR A 26 2.87 3.46 14.28
N ASN A 27 2.64 2.56 13.35
CA ASN A 27 3.47 2.46 12.15
C ASN A 27 2.64 2.37 10.90
N ILE A 28 3.19 2.90 9.82
CA ILE A 28 2.67 2.73 8.48
C ILE A 28 3.63 1.81 7.76
N VAL A 29 3.09 0.83 7.06
CA VAL A 29 3.89 -0.07 6.23
C VAL A 29 3.45 0.10 4.80
N ALA A 30 4.40 0.34 3.91
CA ALA A 30 4.14 0.47 2.49
C ALA A 30 4.94 -0.58 1.75
N GLY A 31 4.32 -1.25 0.80
CA GLY A 31 4.99 -2.26 0.02
C GLY A 31 4.61 -2.17 -1.44
N VAL A 32 5.54 -2.51 -2.31
CA VAL A 32 5.31 -2.51 -3.74
C VAL A 32 5.38 -3.95 -4.23
N PHE A 33 4.33 -4.37 -4.90
CA PHE A 33 4.24 -5.70 -5.49
C PHE A 33 4.29 -5.58 -7.01
N GLU A 34 5.07 -6.44 -7.62
CA GLU A 34 5.08 -6.57 -9.07
C GLU A 34 4.59 -7.97 -9.38
N ASP A 35 3.44 -8.08 -10.01
CA ASP A 35 2.85 -9.38 -10.37
C ASP A 35 2.84 -10.35 -9.18
N LYS A 36 2.42 -9.86 -8.03
CA LYS A 36 2.29 -10.63 -6.78
C LYS A 36 3.59 -10.88 -6.04
N THR A 37 4.70 -10.37 -6.55
CA THR A 37 5.97 -10.50 -5.86
C THR A 37 6.29 -9.20 -5.16
N LEU A 38 6.59 -9.29 -3.87
CA LEU A 38 6.99 -8.10 -3.11
C LEU A 38 8.38 -7.66 -3.56
N LYS A 39 8.46 -6.46 -4.11
CA LYS A 39 9.73 -5.92 -4.61
C LYS A 39 10.46 -5.13 -3.54
N VAL A 40 9.73 -4.33 -2.78
CA VAL A 40 10.31 -3.49 -1.76
C VAL A 40 9.23 -3.14 -0.75
N HIS A 41 9.62 -2.93 0.48
CA HIS A 41 8.69 -2.44 1.48
C HIS A 41 9.42 -1.53 2.46
N TRP A 42 8.65 -0.66 3.09
CA TRP A 42 9.16 0.31 4.04
C TRP A 42 8.24 0.39 5.24
N ARG A 43 8.80 0.79 6.36
CA ARG A 43 8.03 1.04 7.56
C ARG A 43 8.43 2.41 8.10
N PHE A 44 7.45 3.19 8.48
CA PHE A 44 7.72 4.50 9.08
C PHE A 44 6.65 4.79 10.12
N SER A 45 6.95 5.76 10.99
CA SER A 45 6.05 6.09 12.08
C SER A 45 4.79 6.74 11.57
N THR A 46 3.68 6.46 12.25
CA THR A 46 2.41 7.11 11.94
C THR A 46 2.43 8.52 12.51
N ASP A 47 2.34 9.51 11.63
CA ASP A 47 2.31 10.91 12.03
C ASP A 47 0.98 11.48 11.58
N ARG A 48 0.12 11.78 12.55
CA ARG A 48 -1.25 12.23 12.28
C ARG A 48 -1.30 13.65 11.75
N SER A 49 -0.22 14.38 11.82
CA SER A 49 -0.18 15.77 11.37
C SER A 49 0.46 15.94 10.00
N LYS A 50 0.94 14.84 9.42
CA LYS A 50 1.64 14.92 8.13
C LYS A 50 0.67 15.24 7.00
N THR A 51 1.07 16.16 6.14
CA THR A 51 0.26 16.58 5.00
C THR A 51 0.44 15.65 3.81
N ALA A 52 -0.42 15.81 2.80
CA ALA A 52 -0.31 15.05 1.57
C ALA A 52 1.05 15.26 0.92
N ASP A 53 1.52 16.50 0.89
CA ASP A 53 2.81 16.79 0.27
C ASP A 53 3.97 16.18 1.05
N GLU A 54 3.89 16.17 2.37
CA GLU A 54 4.91 15.53 3.18
C GLU A 54 4.97 14.04 2.94
N PHE A 55 3.80 13.38 2.84
CA PHE A 55 3.78 11.97 2.47
C PHE A 55 4.34 11.76 1.08
N GLY A 56 3.99 12.63 0.14
CA GLY A 56 4.45 12.49 -1.23
C GLY A 56 5.96 12.60 -1.35
N ILE A 57 6.54 13.59 -0.69
CA ILE A 57 7.98 13.78 -0.72
C ILE A 57 8.70 12.62 -0.03
N MET A 58 8.14 12.16 1.08
CA MET A 58 8.74 11.03 1.79
C MET A 58 8.74 9.78 0.92
N LEU A 59 7.61 9.46 0.29
CA LEU A 59 7.55 8.28 -0.57
C LEU A 59 8.42 8.45 -1.80
N ARG A 60 8.47 9.64 -2.38
CA ARG A 60 9.37 9.88 -3.50
C ARG A 60 10.82 9.59 -3.14
N SER A 61 11.22 10.02 -1.95
CA SER A 61 12.58 9.75 -1.48
C SER A 61 12.81 8.25 -1.31
N MET A 62 11.83 7.54 -0.75
CA MET A 62 11.96 6.10 -0.57
C MET A 62 12.06 5.37 -1.90
N PHE A 63 11.22 5.74 -2.85
CA PHE A 63 11.29 5.15 -4.19
C PHE A 63 12.64 5.43 -4.85
N ALA A 64 13.18 6.62 -4.64
CA ALA A 64 14.45 6.99 -5.26
C ALA A 64 15.61 6.11 -4.80
N TYR A 65 15.51 5.58 -3.59
CA TYR A 65 16.54 4.66 -3.09
C TYR A 65 16.23 3.19 -3.38
N SER A 66 15.18 2.94 -4.12
CA SER A 66 14.82 1.58 -4.49
C SER A 66 15.03 1.37 -5.99
N ASP A 67 14.87 0.12 -6.43
CA ASP A 67 14.94 -0.18 -7.86
C ASP A 67 13.60 0.02 -8.55
N VAL A 68 12.58 0.45 -7.81
CA VAL A 68 11.25 0.62 -8.37
C VAL A 68 11.01 2.08 -8.67
N GLU A 69 10.55 2.36 -9.89
CA GLU A 69 10.23 3.73 -10.27
C GLU A 69 8.80 4.06 -9.88
N MET A 70 8.64 5.22 -9.27
CA MET A 70 7.36 5.67 -8.75
C MET A 70 6.28 5.77 -9.83
N ASP A 71 6.67 6.17 -11.03
CA ASP A 71 5.73 6.35 -12.13
C ASP A 71 5.28 5.03 -12.75
N LYS A 72 5.86 3.91 -12.34
CA LYS A 72 5.43 2.60 -12.82
C LYS A 72 4.29 2.03 -12.00
N ILE A 73 3.96 2.64 -10.86
CA ILE A 73 2.86 2.17 -10.04
C ILE A 73 1.56 2.30 -10.82
N SER A 74 0.79 1.22 -10.89
CA SER A 74 -0.45 1.18 -11.65
C SER A 74 -1.69 1.26 -10.77
N SER A 75 -1.57 0.90 -9.50
CA SER A 75 -2.70 0.98 -8.59
C SER A 75 -2.20 1.10 -7.15
N VAL A 76 -3.07 1.61 -6.27
CA VAL A 76 -2.75 1.80 -4.87
C VAL A 76 -3.91 1.31 -4.02
N ILE A 77 -3.60 0.56 -2.98
CA ILE A 77 -4.57 0.13 -1.98
C ILE A 77 -4.13 0.68 -0.64
N ILE A 78 -5.05 1.33 0.07
CA ILE A 78 -4.79 1.85 1.40
C ILE A 78 -5.74 1.21 2.40
N SER A 79 -5.17 0.67 3.46
CA SER A 79 -5.91 0.17 4.60
C SER A 79 -5.53 1.06 5.80
N SER A 80 -6.50 1.58 6.53
CA SER A 80 -6.18 2.49 7.62
C SER A 80 -7.12 2.31 8.80
N VAL A 81 -6.54 2.30 10.00
CA VAL A 81 -7.31 2.42 11.24
C VAL A 81 -7.15 3.82 11.84
N VAL A 82 -6.58 4.74 11.09
CA VAL A 82 -6.30 6.11 11.56
C VAL A 82 -6.90 7.09 10.57
N PRO A 83 -8.18 7.48 10.75
CA PRO A 83 -8.85 8.35 9.79
C PRO A 83 -8.12 9.66 9.46
N PRO A 84 -7.51 10.36 10.42
CA PRO A 84 -6.81 11.59 10.08
C PRO A 84 -5.64 11.42 9.11
N VAL A 85 -5.11 10.21 9.00
CA VAL A 85 -4.01 9.94 8.08
C VAL A 85 -4.53 9.54 6.71
N LEU A 86 -5.72 8.97 6.65
CA LEU A 86 -6.28 8.45 5.41
C LEU A 86 -6.48 9.53 4.36
N ILE A 87 -7.07 10.66 4.75
CA ILE A 87 -7.41 11.71 3.79
C ILE A 87 -6.16 12.28 3.12
N PRO A 88 -5.12 12.68 3.88
CA PRO A 88 -3.91 13.17 3.23
C PRO A 88 -3.22 12.10 2.39
N LEU A 89 -3.30 10.83 2.78
CA LEU A 89 -2.74 9.78 1.95
C LEU A 89 -3.48 9.63 0.61
N CYS A 90 -4.81 9.75 0.64
CA CYS A 90 -5.57 9.69 -0.59
C CYS A 90 -5.22 10.87 -1.51
N HIS A 91 -5.13 12.06 -0.95
CA HIS A 91 -4.73 13.23 -1.73
C HIS A 91 -3.33 13.07 -2.30
N MET A 92 -2.43 12.49 -1.53
CA MET A 92 -1.07 12.23 -1.98
C MET A 92 -1.07 11.29 -3.18
N CYS A 93 -1.87 10.22 -3.13
CA CYS A 93 -1.93 9.29 -4.23
C CYS A 93 -2.40 9.95 -5.51
N GLU A 94 -3.42 10.80 -5.43
CA GLU A 94 -3.94 11.47 -6.61
C GLU A 94 -2.95 12.49 -7.14
N ARG A 95 -2.25 13.18 -6.26
CA ARG A 95 -1.33 14.25 -6.66
C ARG A 95 0.01 13.73 -7.15
N TYR A 96 0.56 12.72 -6.47
CA TYR A 96 1.91 12.26 -6.76
C TYR A 96 1.96 11.04 -7.66
N PHE A 97 0.94 10.21 -7.62
CA PHE A 97 0.86 9.03 -8.48
C PHE A 97 -0.14 9.19 -9.61
N GLY A 98 -1.03 10.17 -9.50
CA GLY A 98 -2.11 10.31 -10.48
C GLY A 98 -3.11 9.17 -10.41
N ILE A 99 -3.23 8.54 -9.26
CA ILE A 99 -4.05 7.35 -9.07
C ILE A 99 -5.00 7.57 -7.93
N LYS A 100 -6.27 7.22 -8.12
CA LYS A 100 -7.24 7.22 -7.05
C LYS A 100 -7.09 5.89 -6.29
N PRO A 101 -6.72 5.94 -5.02
CA PRO A 101 -6.47 4.70 -4.29
C PRO A 101 -7.76 3.96 -3.98
N MET A 102 -7.65 2.63 -3.89
CA MET A 102 -8.72 1.81 -3.36
C MET A 102 -8.56 1.80 -1.84
N VAL A 103 -9.58 2.30 -1.15
CA VAL A 103 -9.54 2.35 0.31
C VAL A 103 -10.34 1.20 0.87
N VAL A 104 -9.74 0.49 1.81
CA VAL A 104 -10.37 -0.66 2.43
C VAL A 104 -10.51 -0.40 3.92
N GLY A 105 -11.51 -1.02 4.54
CA GLY A 105 -11.85 -0.72 5.93
C GLY A 105 -10.87 -1.27 6.95
N PRO A 106 -11.05 -0.90 8.22
CA PRO A 106 -10.10 -1.29 9.26
C PRO A 106 -9.94 -2.78 9.46
N GLY A 107 -10.92 -3.57 9.20
CA GLY A 107 -10.82 -5.01 9.36
C GLY A 107 -10.10 -5.69 8.24
N VAL A 108 -9.61 -4.97 7.35
CA VAL A 108 -9.13 -5.44 6.08
C VAL A 108 -7.75 -6.04 6.12
N LYS A 109 -7.05 -5.87 7.19
CA LYS A 109 -5.78 -6.58 7.29
C LYS A 109 -5.95 -8.05 7.00
N ASN A 110 -7.17 -8.55 7.17
CA ASN A 110 -7.52 -9.90 6.80
C ASN A 110 -8.29 -9.94 5.49
N GLY A 111 -8.49 -8.81 4.86
CA GLY A 111 -9.30 -8.70 3.68
C GLY A 111 -8.54 -8.48 2.40
N ILE A 112 -7.23 -8.35 2.47
CA ILE A 112 -6.42 -8.29 1.27
C ILE A 112 -5.80 -9.66 1.07
N PHE A 113 -6.27 -10.35 0.04
CA PHE A 113 -5.85 -11.72 -0.17
C PHE A 113 -5.05 -11.81 -1.45
N ILE A 114 -3.76 -11.55 -1.34
CA ILE A 114 -2.83 -11.77 -2.42
C ILE A 114 -2.15 -13.08 -2.10
N LYS A 115 -2.40 -14.07 -2.93
CA LYS A 115 -1.88 -15.39 -2.68
C LYS A 115 -0.43 -15.49 -3.10
N TYR A 116 0.38 -16.02 -2.21
CA TYR A 116 1.77 -16.27 -2.51
C TYR A 116 2.02 -17.76 -2.51
N ASP A 117 2.76 -18.21 -3.48
CA ASP A 117 3.12 -19.61 -3.53
C ASP A 117 4.26 -19.91 -2.56
N ASN A 118 5.00 -18.92 -2.19
CA ASN A 118 6.18 -19.11 -1.35
C ASN A 118 5.90 -18.59 0.06
N PRO A 119 5.81 -19.47 1.05
CA PRO A 119 5.57 -19.05 2.43
C PRO A 119 6.63 -18.12 2.99
N LYS A 120 7.79 -18.08 2.38
CA LYS A 120 8.83 -17.16 2.84
C LYS A 120 8.50 -15.73 2.57
N GLU A 121 7.44 -15.46 1.84
CA GLU A 121 6.99 -14.12 1.62
C GLU A 121 6.03 -13.68 2.72
N VAL A 122 6.26 -14.15 3.92
CA VAL A 122 5.45 -13.78 5.08
C VAL A 122 5.46 -12.28 5.31
N GLY A 123 6.58 -11.62 5.02
CA GLY A 123 6.62 -10.17 5.12
C GLY A 123 5.65 -9.52 4.18
N ALA A 124 5.53 -10.05 2.96
CA ALA A 124 4.58 -9.54 2.00
C ALA A 124 3.15 -9.79 2.49
N ASP A 125 2.90 -10.97 3.03
CA ASP A 125 1.59 -11.28 3.58
C ASP A 125 1.22 -10.30 4.68
N ARG A 126 2.17 -9.94 5.53
CA ARG A 126 1.91 -9.01 6.59
C ARG A 126 1.53 -7.65 6.06
N ILE A 127 2.16 -7.21 4.99
CA ILE A 127 1.81 -5.94 4.38
C ILE A 127 0.43 -6.03 3.77
N ALA A 128 0.16 -7.09 3.05
CA ALA A 128 -1.07 -7.20 2.26
C ALA A 128 -2.27 -7.58 3.10
N VAL A 129 -2.09 -8.33 4.17
CA VAL A 129 -3.20 -8.97 4.82
C VAL A 129 -3.37 -8.58 6.26
N SER A 130 -2.37 -8.72 7.03
CA SER A 130 -2.57 -8.72 8.44
C SER A 130 -1.62 -7.89 9.18
N TYR A 131 -1.14 -6.90 8.56
CA TYR A 131 -0.19 -6.20 9.21
C TYR A 131 -0.74 -5.63 10.45
N THR A 132 -0.49 -6.23 11.42
CA THR A 132 -1.02 -5.79 12.69
C THR A 132 0.04 -5.18 13.54
#